data_263d9a4702366c9133a3314afbef0049
#
_entry.id   263d9a4702366c9133a3314afbef0049
#
_cell.length_a   1.000
_cell.length_b   1.000
_cell.length_c   1.000
_cell.angle_alpha   90.00
_cell.angle_beta   90.00
_cell.angle_gamma   90.00
#
_symmetry.space_group_name_H-M   'P 1'
#
loop_
_entity.id
_entity.type
_entity.pdbx_description
1 polymer ?
#
loop_
_entity_poly.entity_id
_entity_poly.type
_entity_poly.pdbx_seq_one_letter_code
_entity_poly.pdbx_strand_id
1 'polypeptide(L)'
;MRRLDIGPLPVCDGDRLIGMLTDRDITIRAVAEGYDPNTTTVREAMTPDIAYCFDDQEVQDAVQLMERYQIRRLPILNRDKRLVGMVSLGDLAVSSGDQTRVGETLKHVSEPAEPRR
;
A
#
# COMPACT_ATOMS: atom_id res chain seq x y z
N MET A 1 -11.74 -2.99 -7.06
CA MET A 1 -11.19 -4.27 -6.56
C MET A 1 -11.64 -5.45 -7.43
N ARG A 2 -12.92 -5.75 -7.47
CA ARG A 2 -13.41 -6.95 -8.19
C ARG A 2 -13.05 -6.97 -9.68
N ARG A 3 -13.27 -5.89 -10.41
CA ARG A 3 -13.03 -5.83 -11.86
C ARG A 3 -11.56 -6.01 -12.25
N LEU A 4 -10.65 -5.51 -11.42
CA LEU A 4 -9.22 -5.51 -11.70
C LEU A 4 -8.48 -6.57 -10.87
N ASP A 5 -9.19 -7.33 -10.05
CA ASP A 5 -8.63 -8.34 -9.16
C ASP A 5 -7.48 -7.79 -8.31
N ILE A 6 -7.71 -6.64 -7.69
CA ILE A 6 -6.72 -5.96 -6.82
C ILE A 6 -7.30 -5.76 -5.44
N GLY A 7 -6.45 -5.91 -4.41
CA GLY A 7 -6.81 -5.69 -3.02
C GLY A 7 -6.56 -4.26 -2.55
N PRO A 8 -5.33 -3.71 -2.71
CA PRO A 8 -5.01 -2.39 -2.20
C PRO A 8 -5.40 -1.28 -3.17
N LEU A 9 -6.04 -0.24 -2.62
CA LEU A 9 -6.39 0.98 -3.36
C LEU A 9 -5.91 2.20 -2.59
N PRO A 10 -5.20 3.14 -3.23
CA PRO A 10 -4.94 4.43 -2.61
C PRO A 10 -6.24 5.23 -2.54
N VAL A 11 -6.43 5.92 -1.42
CA VAL A 11 -7.59 6.77 -1.19
C VAL A 11 -7.14 8.22 -1.23
N CYS A 12 -7.81 9.01 -2.06
CA CYS A 12 -7.45 10.40 -2.26
C CYS A 12 -8.65 11.31 -2.03
N ASP A 13 -8.36 12.52 -1.60
CA ASP A 13 -9.27 13.66 -1.67
C ASP A 13 -8.81 14.53 -2.85
N GLY A 14 -9.55 14.46 -3.97
CA GLY A 14 -9.00 14.89 -5.25
C GLY A 14 -7.85 13.96 -5.65
N ASP A 15 -6.65 14.51 -5.82
CA ASP A 15 -5.42 13.75 -6.08
C ASP A 15 -4.46 13.71 -4.87
N ARG A 16 -4.89 14.27 -3.74
CA ARG A 16 -4.13 14.25 -2.50
C ARG A 16 -4.37 12.93 -1.76
N LEU A 17 -3.30 12.20 -1.51
CA LEU A 17 -3.37 10.93 -0.79
C LEU A 17 -3.77 11.15 0.67
N ILE A 18 -4.79 10.43 1.14
CA ILE A 18 -5.27 10.48 2.52
C ILE A 18 -5.23 9.12 3.23
N GLY A 19 -5.07 8.04 2.51
CA GLY A 19 -5.00 6.71 3.11
C GLY A 19 -4.94 5.59 2.09
N MET A 20 -5.02 4.36 2.59
CA MET A 20 -5.12 3.15 1.78
C MET A 20 -6.33 2.33 2.23
N LEU A 21 -7.00 1.71 1.27
CA LEU A 21 -8.07 0.77 1.52
C LEU A 21 -7.71 -0.58 0.91
N THR A 22 -7.73 -1.62 1.72
CA THR A 22 -7.52 -2.98 1.26
C THR A 22 -8.81 -3.79 1.40
N ASP A 23 -8.90 -4.92 0.70
CA ASP A 23 -9.95 -5.91 0.88
C ASP A 23 -9.98 -6.42 2.33
N ARG A 24 -8.81 -6.56 2.96
CA ARG A 24 -8.72 -6.90 4.38
C ARG A 24 -9.35 -5.81 5.27
N ASP A 25 -9.11 -4.53 5.00
CA ASP A 25 -9.72 -3.42 5.74
C ASP A 25 -11.25 -3.49 5.67
N ILE A 26 -11.79 -3.73 4.49
CA ILE A 26 -13.25 -3.85 4.28
C ILE A 26 -13.79 -5.01 5.10
N THR A 27 -13.12 -6.16 5.09
CA THR A 27 -13.56 -7.34 5.81
C THR A 27 -13.55 -7.12 7.31
N ILE A 28 -12.46 -6.58 7.86
CA ILE A 28 -12.26 -6.47 9.31
C ILE A 28 -13.00 -5.26 9.89
N ARG A 29 -12.97 -4.13 9.19
CA ARG A 29 -13.51 -2.87 9.72
C ARG A 29 -14.95 -2.57 9.34
N ALA A 30 -15.46 -3.22 8.31
CA ALA A 30 -16.85 -3.05 7.87
C ALA A 30 -17.66 -4.33 8.02
N VAL A 31 -17.28 -5.39 7.31
CA VAL A 31 -18.08 -6.63 7.29
C VAL A 31 -18.13 -7.29 8.67
N ALA A 32 -17.00 -7.46 9.34
CA ALA A 32 -16.92 -8.08 10.66
C ALA A 32 -17.66 -7.28 11.73
N GLU A 33 -17.74 -5.96 11.57
CA GLU A 33 -18.48 -5.06 12.47
C GLU A 33 -19.96 -4.97 12.13
N GLY A 34 -20.42 -5.64 11.09
CA GLY A 34 -21.83 -5.63 10.66
C GLY A 34 -22.29 -4.33 10.02
N TYR A 35 -21.35 -3.53 9.49
CA TYR A 35 -21.70 -2.28 8.83
C TYR A 35 -22.29 -2.52 7.44
N ASP A 36 -23.25 -1.69 7.07
CA ASP A 36 -23.89 -1.75 5.75
C ASP A 36 -22.96 -1.15 4.69
N PRO A 37 -22.55 -1.93 3.66
CA PRO A 37 -21.67 -1.41 2.62
C PRO A 37 -22.29 -0.29 1.80
N ASN A 38 -23.60 -0.14 1.80
CA ASN A 38 -24.28 0.95 1.07
C ASN A 38 -24.21 2.29 1.79
N THR A 39 -23.91 2.30 3.10
CA THR A 39 -23.87 3.51 3.92
C THR A 39 -22.52 3.77 4.57
N THR A 40 -21.64 2.77 4.61
CA THR A 40 -20.30 2.91 5.18
C THR A 40 -19.38 3.59 4.17
N THR A 41 -18.69 4.64 4.59
CA THR A 41 -17.77 5.38 3.72
C THR A 41 -16.39 4.70 3.66
N VAL A 42 -15.66 4.98 2.57
CA VAL A 42 -14.27 4.54 2.42
C VAL A 42 -13.41 5.08 3.56
N ARG A 43 -13.63 6.32 3.97
CA ARG A 43 -12.88 6.98 5.05
C ARG A 43 -13.03 6.23 6.38
N GLU A 44 -14.16 5.62 6.64
CA GLU A 44 -14.41 4.83 7.85
C GLU A 44 -13.63 3.50 7.86
N ALA A 45 -13.39 2.92 6.69
CA ALA A 45 -12.73 1.63 6.55
C ALA A 45 -11.24 1.72 6.26
N MET A 46 -10.76 2.83 5.69
CA MET A 46 -9.37 2.98 5.25
C MET A 46 -8.38 3.05 6.42
N THR A 47 -7.11 2.81 6.10
CA THR A 47 -5.98 3.08 6.98
C THR A 47 -5.41 4.46 6.63
N PRO A 48 -5.46 5.44 7.54
CA PRO A 48 -4.82 6.74 7.33
C PRO A 48 -3.31 6.69 7.62
N ASP A 49 -2.61 7.79 7.34
CA ASP A 49 -1.20 8.01 7.73
C ASP A 49 -0.27 6.88 7.25
N ILE A 50 -0.39 6.53 5.99
CA ILE A 50 0.36 5.46 5.36
C ILE A 50 1.74 5.91 4.88
N ALA A 51 2.66 4.95 4.74
CA ALA A 51 3.95 5.17 4.12
C ALA A 51 3.79 5.47 2.63
N TYR A 52 4.62 6.36 2.11
CA TYR A 52 4.68 6.70 0.70
C TYR A 52 6.10 7.11 0.32
N CYS A 53 6.35 7.20 -0.99
CA CYS A 53 7.63 7.63 -1.54
C CYS A 53 7.38 8.74 -2.56
N PHE A 54 8.35 9.63 -2.76
CA PHE A 54 8.27 10.63 -3.81
C PHE A 54 8.81 10.07 -5.13
N ASP A 55 8.31 10.56 -6.24
CA ASP A 55 8.68 10.10 -7.58
C ASP A 55 10.13 10.40 -7.97
N ASP A 56 10.79 11.31 -7.27
CA ASP A 56 12.20 11.66 -7.47
C ASP A 56 13.17 10.94 -6.52
N GLN A 57 12.66 10.07 -5.64
CA GLN A 57 13.50 9.24 -4.77
C GLN A 57 14.04 8.03 -5.53
N GLU A 58 15.14 7.49 -5.02
CA GLU A 58 15.74 6.29 -5.60
C GLU A 58 14.90 5.05 -5.33
N VAL A 59 14.97 4.09 -6.24
CA VAL A 59 14.29 2.79 -6.08
C VAL A 59 14.66 2.14 -4.74
N GLN A 60 15.91 2.28 -4.32
CA GLN A 60 16.39 1.75 -3.05
C GLN A 60 15.63 2.32 -1.85
N ASP A 61 15.26 3.60 -1.88
CA ASP A 61 14.47 4.23 -0.81
C ASP A 61 13.10 3.57 -0.69
N ALA A 62 12.46 3.28 -1.82
CA ALA A 62 11.18 2.59 -1.86
C ALA A 62 11.29 1.16 -1.29
N VAL A 63 12.35 0.43 -1.67
CA VAL A 63 12.61 -0.92 -1.15
C VAL A 63 12.81 -0.90 0.36
N GLN A 64 13.55 0.07 0.88
CA GLN A 64 13.78 0.22 2.33
C GLN A 64 12.48 0.51 3.09
N LEU A 65 11.60 1.34 2.52
CA LEU A 65 10.30 1.61 3.13
C LEU A 65 9.41 0.37 3.16
N MET A 66 9.39 -0.39 2.07
CA MET A 66 8.63 -1.65 2.02
C MET A 66 9.12 -2.65 3.06
N GLU A 67 10.44 -2.76 3.21
CA GLU A 67 11.06 -3.62 4.21
C GLU A 67 10.74 -3.17 5.63
N ARG A 68 10.88 -1.87 5.90
CA ARG A 68 10.63 -1.28 7.23
C ARG A 68 9.19 -1.46 7.69
N TYR A 69 8.23 -1.26 6.79
CA TYR A 69 6.80 -1.35 7.10
C TYR A 69 6.18 -2.71 6.77
N GLN A 70 6.98 -3.64 6.24
CA GLN A 70 6.53 -4.98 5.82
C GLN A 70 5.34 -4.92 4.86
N ILE A 71 5.45 -4.06 3.86
CA ILE A 71 4.45 -3.84 2.82
C ILE A 71 5.03 -4.16 1.44
N ARG A 72 4.18 -4.58 0.51
CA ARG A 72 4.57 -4.97 -0.85
C ARG A 72 4.20 -3.95 -1.89
N ARG A 73 3.45 -2.93 -1.54
CA ARG A 73 3.00 -1.85 -2.42
C ARG A 73 3.16 -0.53 -1.73
N LEU A 74 3.47 0.48 -2.51
CA LEU A 74 3.78 1.80 -1.99
C LEU A 74 3.19 2.86 -2.91
N PRO A 75 2.40 3.80 -2.38
CA PRO A 75 1.98 4.98 -3.14
C PRO A 75 3.16 5.88 -3.47
N ILE A 76 3.15 6.43 -4.67
CA ILE A 76 4.15 7.37 -5.13
C ILE A 76 3.50 8.74 -5.31
N LEU A 77 4.09 9.75 -4.70
CA LEU A 77 3.65 11.14 -4.76
C LEU A 77 4.67 11.99 -5.51
N ASN A 78 4.20 13.07 -6.14
CA ASN A 78 5.11 14.13 -6.57
C ASN A 78 5.41 15.07 -5.40
N ARG A 79 6.25 16.08 -5.62
CA ARG A 79 6.64 17.03 -4.56
C ARG A 79 5.52 17.97 -4.13
N ASP A 80 4.45 18.06 -4.88
CA ASP A 80 3.21 18.73 -4.47
C ASP A 80 2.30 17.82 -3.62
N LYS A 81 2.79 16.62 -3.27
CA LYS A 81 2.07 15.60 -2.50
C LYS A 81 0.81 15.08 -3.17
N ARG A 82 0.82 15.05 -4.50
CA ARG A 82 -0.26 14.47 -5.31
C ARG A 82 0.10 13.06 -5.71
N LEU A 83 -0.88 12.15 -5.70
CA LEU A 83 -0.68 10.76 -6.08
C LEU A 83 -0.40 10.68 -7.59
N VAL A 84 0.75 10.09 -7.96
CA VAL A 84 1.14 9.89 -9.36
C VAL A 84 1.23 8.43 -9.74
N GLY A 85 1.24 7.51 -8.78
CA GLY A 85 1.26 6.09 -9.08
C GLY A 85 1.34 5.21 -7.87
N MET A 86 1.39 3.92 -8.14
CA MET A 86 1.65 2.87 -7.15
C MET A 86 2.77 1.99 -7.68
N VAL A 87 3.67 1.56 -6.82
CA VAL A 87 4.67 0.55 -7.17
C VAL A 87 4.50 -0.67 -6.27
N SER A 88 4.74 -1.84 -6.83
CA SER A 88 4.85 -3.08 -6.09
C SER A 88 6.30 -3.52 -5.98
N LEU A 89 6.60 -4.36 -5.00
CA LEU A 89 7.92 -4.97 -4.87
C LEU A 89 8.29 -5.76 -6.13
N GLY A 90 7.30 -6.43 -6.75
CA GLY A 90 7.50 -7.14 -8.01
C GLY A 90 7.86 -6.21 -9.17
N ASP A 91 7.24 -5.03 -9.27
CA ASP A 91 7.57 -4.03 -10.29
C ASP A 91 9.03 -3.57 -10.14
N LEU A 92 9.49 -3.36 -8.91
CA LEU A 92 10.86 -2.96 -8.63
C LEU A 92 11.87 -4.05 -8.96
N ALA A 93 11.51 -5.32 -8.78
CA ALA A 93 12.35 -6.46 -9.16
C ALA A 93 12.62 -6.49 -10.66
N VAL A 94 11.62 -6.17 -11.47
CA VAL A 94 11.75 -6.16 -12.93
C VAL A 94 12.58 -4.96 -13.42
N SER A 95 12.37 -3.79 -12.82
CA SER A 95 12.96 -2.54 -13.32
C SER A 95 14.35 -2.24 -12.76
N SER A 96 14.68 -2.71 -11.54
CA SER A 96 15.95 -2.38 -10.90
C SER A 96 17.11 -3.27 -11.32
N GLY A 97 16.86 -4.47 -11.81
CA GLY A 97 17.89 -5.46 -12.11
C GLY A 97 18.53 -6.09 -10.87
N ASP A 98 18.23 -5.61 -9.67
CA ASP A 98 18.73 -6.17 -8.41
C ASP A 98 17.72 -7.15 -7.81
N GLN A 99 17.60 -8.30 -8.47
CA GLN A 99 16.64 -9.33 -8.05
C GLN A 99 17.00 -9.95 -6.70
N THR A 100 18.28 -10.02 -6.36
CA THR A 100 18.74 -10.60 -5.09
C THR A 100 18.23 -9.77 -3.91
N ARG A 101 18.45 -8.46 -3.94
CA ARG A 101 18.00 -7.56 -2.88
C ARG A 101 16.48 -7.53 -2.77
N VAL A 102 15.79 -7.47 -3.90
CA VAL A 102 14.32 -7.48 -3.92
C VAL A 102 13.79 -8.82 -3.41
N GLY A 103 14.44 -9.94 -3.76
CA GLY A 103 14.08 -11.25 -3.24
C GLY A 103 14.25 -11.36 -1.72
N GLU A 104 15.33 -10.82 -1.17
CA GLU A 104 15.56 -10.76 0.27
C GLU A 104 14.50 -9.90 0.97
N THR A 105 14.18 -8.74 0.39
CA THR A 105 13.13 -7.86 0.91
C THR A 105 11.77 -8.53 0.88
N LEU A 106 11.45 -9.23 -0.21
CA LEU A 106 10.19 -9.96 -0.33
C LEU A 106 10.08 -11.05 0.75
N LYS A 107 11.17 -11.76 1.02
CA LYS A 107 11.21 -12.76 2.10
C LYS A 107 10.94 -12.09 3.45
N HIS A 108 11.59 -10.98 3.75
CA HIS A 108 11.41 -10.24 5.00
C HIS A 108 9.97 -9.73 5.14
N VAL A 109 9.41 -9.13 4.11
CA VAL A 109 8.03 -8.62 4.08
C VAL A 109 7.01 -9.73 4.26
N SER A 110 7.33 -10.94 3.80
CA SER A 110 6.46 -12.11 3.88
C SER A 110 6.61 -12.91 5.17
N GLU A 111 7.59 -12.59 6.03
CA GLU A 111 7.74 -13.23 7.33
C GLU A 111 6.52 -12.94 8.21
N PRO A 112 6.06 -13.94 9.01
CA PRO A 112 4.97 -13.71 9.92
C PRO A 112 5.32 -12.61 10.92
N ALA A 113 4.52 -11.55 10.97
CA ALA A 113 4.63 -10.54 12.00
C ALA A 113 3.92 -11.01 13.27
N GLU A 114 4.39 -10.58 14.44
CA GLU A 114 3.66 -10.82 15.67
C GLU A 114 2.29 -10.13 15.58
N PRO A 115 1.22 -10.79 16.10
CA PRO A 115 -0.11 -10.18 16.07
C PRO A 115 -0.11 -8.85 16.81
N ARG A 116 -0.51 -7.80 16.13
CA ARG A 116 -0.79 -6.50 16.75
C ARG A 116 -2.17 -6.56 17.36
N ARG A 117 -2.23 -6.29 18.60
CA ARG A 117 -3.48 -6.27 19.35
C ARG A 117 -3.73 -4.90 19.95
#